data_0a9d0d8f3ba4ce106966c1b133db06c6
#
_entry.id   0a9d0d8f3ba4ce106966c1b133db06c6
#
_cell.length_a   1.000
_cell.length_b   1.000
_cell.length_c   1.000
_cell.angle_alpha   90.00
_cell.angle_beta   90.00
_cell.angle_gamma   90.00
#
_symmetry.space_group_name_H-M   'P 1'
#
loop_
_entity.id
_entity.type
_entity.pdbx_description
1 polymer ?
#
loop_
_entity_poly.entity_id
_entity_poly.type
_entity_poly.pdbx_seq_one_letter_code
_entity_poly.pdbx_strand_id
1 'polypeptide(L)'
;ELDESGDFIDADARDWERDRSTLERYVKHEFDEKAELRLRPDTIRKYWKWLDVVTKDSERCSTFTAGYADTVFGGSVYLLDAHRDLTHSLEVDDVSGVMRIEERDVERFVDALRWFDVEEIKALHGVRPDFSFAASTSNKKSVFLLGNSISVDVVREILRFAVNAG
;
A
#
# COMPACT_ATOMS: atom_id res chain seq x y z
N GLU A 1 -20.67 -14.49 18.86
CA GLU A 1 -21.58 -15.57 19.30
C GLU A 1 -20.88 -16.91 19.11
N LEU A 2 -21.09 -17.85 20.03
CA LEU A 2 -20.64 -19.22 19.87
C LEU A 2 -21.76 -20.03 19.21
N ASP A 3 -21.42 -20.98 18.33
CA ASP A 3 -22.37 -21.95 17.83
C ASP A 3 -22.73 -23.02 18.88
N GLU A 4 -23.61 -23.93 18.52
CA GLU A 4 -24.04 -24.99 19.43
C GLU A 4 -22.92 -26.00 19.80
N SER A 5 -21.76 -25.97 19.10
CA SER A 5 -20.56 -26.75 19.42
C SER A 5 -19.57 -26.01 20.32
N GLY A 6 -19.81 -24.73 20.58
CA GLY A 6 -18.94 -23.87 21.38
C GLY A 6 -17.81 -23.23 20.53
N ASP A 7 -17.91 -23.33 19.21
CA ASP A 7 -17.01 -22.66 18.29
C ASP A 7 -17.50 -21.23 18.00
N PHE A 8 -16.56 -20.31 17.85
CA PHE A 8 -16.89 -18.94 17.45
C PHE A 8 -17.58 -18.95 16.09
N ILE A 9 -18.84 -18.50 16.06
CA ILE A 9 -19.48 -18.15 14.79
C ILE A 9 -18.79 -16.88 14.29
N ASP A 10 -17.86 -17.04 13.40
CA ASP A 10 -17.26 -15.94 12.69
C ASP A 10 -18.27 -15.41 11.65
N ALA A 11 -19.27 -14.69 12.15
CA ALA A 11 -20.25 -14.01 11.30
C ALA A 11 -19.58 -12.94 10.41
N ASP A 12 -18.44 -12.41 10.85
CA ASP A 12 -17.65 -11.39 10.16
C ASP A 12 -16.58 -11.98 9.23
N ALA A 13 -16.18 -13.28 9.41
CA ALA A 13 -15.21 -13.91 8.50
C ALA A 13 -15.70 -13.94 7.05
N ARG A 14 -17.01 -13.91 6.83
CA ARG A 14 -17.61 -13.82 5.50
C ARG A 14 -17.63 -12.41 4.92
N ASP A 15 -17.57 -11.38 5.73
CA ASP A 15 -17.62 -9.99 5.26
C ASP A 15 -16.24 -9.46 4.87
N TRP A 16 -15.16 -9.85 5.56
CA TRP A 16 -13.82 -9.43 5.16
C TRP A 16 -13.38 -10.06 3.81
N GLU A 17 -13.83 -11.29 3.48
CA GLU A 17 -13.59 -11.88 2.15
C GLU A 17 -14.38 -11.18 1.04
N ARG A 18 -15.51 -10.54 1.36
CA ARG A 18 -16.29 -9.75 0.41
C ARG A 18 -15.78 -8.33 0.19
N ASP A 19 -15.09 -7.77 1.18
CA ASP A 19 -14.57 -6.39 1.14
C ASP A 19 -13.07 -6.37 0.74
N ARG A 20 -12.65 -7.26 -0.14
CA ARG A 20 -11.35 -7.16 -0.82
C ARG A 20 -11.37 -5.95 -1.73
N SER A 21 -11.22 -4.79 -1.13
CA SER A 21 -11.07 -3.55 -1.88
C SER A 21 -9.68 -3.50 -2.49
N THR A 22 -9.65 -3.23 -3.79
CA THR A 22 -8.39 -2.97 -4.50
C THR A 22 -7.81 -1.63 -4.08
N LEU A 23 -6.55 -1.38 -4.43
CA LEU A 23 -5.90 -0.09 -4.17
C LEU A 23 -6.54 1.07 -4.93
N GLU A 24 -7.37 0.81 -5.96
CA GLU A 24 -8.12 1.85 -6.69
C GLU A 24 -8.88 2.79 -5.76
N ARG A 25 -9.39 2.27 -4.63
CA ARG A 25 -10.09 3.07 -3.61
C ARG A 25 -9.20 4.12 -2.93
N TYR A 26 -7.91 3.91 -2.91
CA TYR A 26 -6.95 4.67 -2.11
C TYR A 26 -6.02 5.53 -2.96
N VAL A 27 -5.75 5.10 -4.22
CA VAL A 27 -4.87 5.84 -5.12
C VAL A 27 -5.62 6.99 -5.78
N LYS A 28 -4.89 8.07 -6.04
CA LYS A 28 -5.44 9.27 -6.67
C LYS A 28 -4.69 9.58 -7.96
N HIS A 29 -5.39 9.51 -9.08
CA HIS A 29 -4.80 9.76 -10.40
C HIS A 29 -4.16 11.14 -10.53
N GLU A 30 -4.66 12.15 -9.81
CA GLU A 30 -4.05 13.49 -9.77
C GLU A 30 -2.60 13.48 -9.27
N PHE A 31 -2.19 12.44 -8.54
CA PHE A 31 -0.82 12.28 -8.06
C PHE A 31 0.12 11.66 -9.09
N ASP A 32 -0.42 11.09 -10.16
CA ASP A 32 0.37 10.54 -11.25
C ASP A 32 1.13 11.63 -12.01
N GLU A 33 0.66 12.87 -11.98
CA GLU A 33 1.30 14.03 -12.59
C GLU A 33 2.39 14.69 -11.71
N LYS A 34 2.51 14.27 -10.43
CA LYS A 34 3.49 14.85 -9.50
C LYS A 34 4.89 14.32 -9.76
N ALA A 35 5.74 15.15 -10.36
CA ALA A 35 7.13 14.80 -10.67
C ALA A 35 7.94 14.41 -9.43
N GLU A 36 7.66 15.02 -8.28
CA GLU A 36 8.34 14.73 -7.01
C GLU A 36 8.04 13.33 -6.44
N LEU A 37 6.96 12.69 -6.90
CA LEU A 37 6.63 11.31 -6.52
C LEU A 37 7.29 10.29 -7.44
N ARG A 38 7.82 10.67 -8.60
CA ARG A 38 8.46 9.73 -9.52
C ARG A 38 9.68 9.07 -8.91
N LEU A 39 9.81 7.77 -9.11
CA LEU A 39 11.06 7.09 -8.79
C LEU A 39 12.14 7.53 -9.77
N ARG A 40 13.33 7.80 -9.24
CA ARG A 40 14.47 8.14 -10.09
C ARG A 40 14.90 6.92 -10.92
N PRO A 41 15.22 7.09 -12.19
CA PRO A 41 15.69 6.02 -13.08
C PRO A 41 16.79 5.15 -12.45
N ASP A 42 17.79 5.77 -11.84
CA ASP A 42 18.90 5.06 -11.20
C ASP A 42 18.45 4.20 -10.00
N THR A 43 17.40 4.63 -9.29
CA THR A 43 16.80 3.84 -8.20
C THR A 43 16.17 2.58 -8.76
N ILE A 44 15.43 2.67 -9.86
CA ILE A 44 14.79 1.53 -10.52
C ILE A 44 15.85 0.56 -11.00
N ARG A 45 16.84 1.02 -11.78
CA ARG A 45 17.94 0.19 -12.31
C ARG A 45 18.73 -0.52 -11.23
N LYS A 46 18.94 0.12 -10.09
CA LYS A 46 19.74 -0.43 -8.99
C LYS A 46 18.97 -1.41 -8.12
N TYR A 47 17.68 -1.16 -7.91
CA TYR A 47 16.89 -1.83 -6.88
C TYR A 47 15.69 -2.62 -7.39
N TRP A 48 15.54 -2.80 -8.70
CA TRP A 48 14.39 -3.47 -9.33
C TRP A 48 14.00 -4.80 -8.66
N LYS A 49 14.97 -5.60 -8.24
CA LYS A 49 14.76 -6.91 -7.58
C LYS A 49 14.00 -6.82 -6.26
N TRP A 50 14.04 -5.67 -5.61
CA TRP A 50 13.46 -5.47 -4.28
C TRP A 50 12.23 -4.56 -4.29
N LEU A 51 11.91 -3.95 -5.43
CA LEU A 51 10.71 -3.17 -5.55
C LEU A 51 9.49 -4.09 -5.47
N ASP A 52 8.57 -3.80 -4.55
CA ASP A 52 7.22 -4.37 -4.53
C ASP A 52 6.34 -3.43 -5.35
N VAL A 53 6.08 -3.79 -6.60
CA VAL A 53 5.26 -3.00 -7.52
C VAL A 53 3.80 -3.34 -7.30
N VAL A 54 2.97 -2.34 -7.17
CA VAL A 54 1.51 -2.50 -7.07
C VAL A 54 0.79 -1.64 -8.09
N THR A 55 -0.41 -2.06 -8.44
CA THR A 55 -1.31 -1.36 -9.36
C THR A 55 -2.60 -1.00 -8.63
N LYS A 56 -3.47 -0.25 -9.25
CA LYS A 56 -4.80 0.02 -8.69
C LYS A 56 -5.63 -1.24 -8.46
N ASP A 57 -5.39 -2.29 -9.25
CA ASP A 57 -6.12 -3.56 -9.14
C ASP A 57 -5.54 -4.49 -8.05
N SER A 58 -4.41 -4.12 -7.45
CA SER A 58 -3.80 -4.90 -6.37
C SER A 58 -4.67 -4.88 -5.11
N GLU A 59 -4.89 -6.04 -4.51
CA GLU A 59 -5.63 -6.20 -3.25
C GLU A 59 -4.73 -6.05 -2.01
N ARG A 60 -3.44 -5.81 -2.21
CA ARG A 60 -2.45 -5.68 -1.15
C ARG A 60 -1.38 -4.63 -1.49
N CYS A 61 -0.74 -4.14 -0.45
CA CYS A 61 0.55 -3.43 -0.54
C CYS A 61 1.42 -3.81 0.67
N SER A 62 2.72 -3.62 0.54
CA SER A 62 3.65 -3.76 1.67
C SER A 62 3.43 -2.64 2.68
N THR A 63 3.72 -2.93 3.96
CA THR A 63 3.62 -1.96 5.04
C THR A 63 4.52 -0.75 4.78
N PHE A 64 3.97 0.44 4.87
CA PHE A 64 4.74 1.68 4.81
C PHE A 64 5.49 1.90 6.11
N THR A 65 6.81 1.97 6.02
CA THR A 65 7.68 2.21 7.17
C THR A 65 8.08 3.69 7.27
N ALA A 66 8.64 4.08 8.40
CA ALA A 66 9.16 5.44 8.61
C ALA A 66 10.23 5.86 7.58
N GLY A 67 10.91 4.89 6.94
CA GLY A 67 11.90 5.12 5.88
C GLY A 67 11.32 5.18 4.47
N TYR A 68 9.99 5.16 4.30
CA TYR A 68 9.37 5.20 2.99
C TYR A 68 9.81 6.42 2.17
N ALA A 69 10.03 6.23 0.89
CA ALA A 69 10.59 7.19 -0.06
C ALA A 69 12.07 7.61 0.19
N ASP A 70 12.66 7.25 1.34
CA ASP A 70 14.11 7.33 1.55
C ASP A 70 14.82 6.04 1.12
N THR A 71 14.13 4.90 1.26
CA THR A 71 14.65 3.59 0.85
C THR A 71 13.57 2.79 0.12
N VAL A 72 13.99 1.95 -0.83
CA VAL A 72 13.09 1.07 -1.59
C VAL A 72 12.49 -0.07 -0.76
N PHE A 73 12.96 -0.27 0.45
CA PHE A 73 12.48 -1.30 1.38
C PHE A 73 11.39 -0.80 2.33
N GLY A 74 10.97 0.45 2.17
CA GLY A 74 10.05 1.12 3.07
C GLY A 74 8.56 0.87 2.79
N GLY A 75 8.21 0.21 1.69
CA GLY A 75 6.84 -0.02 1.26
C GLY A 75 6.75 -0.27 -0.25
N SER A 76 5.53 -0.45 -0.76
CA SER A 76 5.29 -0.67 -2.20
C SER A 76 5.48 0.61 -3.01
N VAL A 77 5.73 0.44 -4.31
CA VAL A 77 5.74 1.50 -5.32
C VAL A 77 4.57 1.29 -6.30
N TYR A 78 3.99 2.39 -6.77
CA TYR A 78 2.82 2.34 -7.62
C TYR A 78 3.19 2.41 -9.11
N LEU A 79 2.66 1.47 -9.89
CA LEU A 79 2.73 1.51 -11.35
C LEU A 79 1.64 2.46 -11.87
N LEU A 80 2.06 3.49 -12.58
CA LEU A 80 1.18 4.49 -13.17
C LEU A 80 0.19 3.87 -14.15
N ASP A 81 -1.05 4.32 -14.12
CA ASP A 81 -2.10 3.80 -15.01
C ASP A 81 -1.78 3.97 -16.50
N ALA A 82 -1.05 5.02 -16.87
CA ALA A 82 -0.56 5.23 -18.24
C ALA A 82 0.37 4.12 -18.74
N HIS A 83 0.95 3.33 -17.83
CA HIS A 83 1.88 2.23 -18.11
C HIS A 83 1.31 0.86 -17.70
N ARG A 84 -0.01 0.74 -17.61
CA ARG A 84 -0.69 -0.50 -17.16
C ARG A 84 -0.36 -1.72 -18.03
N ASP A 85 0.00 -1.53 -19.28
CA ASP A 85 0.48 -2.58 -20.17
C ASP A 85 1.72 -3.29 -19.63
N LEU A 86 2.52 -2.64 -18.77
CA LEU A 86 3.69 -3.24 -18.13
C LEU A 86 3.36 -4.28 -17.05
N THR A 87 2.10 -4.44 -16.67
CA THR A 87 1.72 -5.50 -15.71
C THR A 87 2.12 -6.89 -16.17
N HIS A 88 2.16 -7.13 -17.49
CA HIS A 88 2.61 -8.41 -18.05
C HIS A 88 4.13 -8.68 -17.90
N SER A 89 4.88 -7.67 -17.50
CA SER A 89 6.33 -7.74 -17.22
C SER A 89 6.62 -7.75 -15.72
N LEU A 90 5.62 -8.10 -14.90
CA LEU A 90 5.75 -8.31 -13.48
C LEU A 90 5.66 -9.79 -13.16
N GLU A 91 6.63 -10.29 -12.41
CA GLU A 91 6.60 -11.62 -11.83
C GLU A 91 5.93 -11.57 -10.45
N VAL A 92 4.96 -12.44 -10.24
CA VAL A 92 4.24 -12.53 -8.96
C VAL A 92 4.84 -13.66 -8.14
N ASP A 93 5.26 -13.37 -6.94
CA ASP A 93 5.65 -14.38 -5.96
C ASP A 93 4.37 -15.07 -5.43
N ASP A 94 4.22 -16.36 -5.69
CA ASP A 94 3.01 -17.12 -5.38
C ASP A 94 2.72 -17.23 -3.86
N VAL A 95 3.71 -17.03 -3.01
CA VAL A 95 3.57 -17.14 -1.56
C VAL A 95 3.23 -15.80 -0.92
N SER A 96 3.97 -14.75 -1.30
CA SER A 96 3.81 -13.42 -0.70
C SER A 96 2.88 -12.51 -1.50
N GLY A 97 2.58 -12.84 -2.75
CA GLY A 97 1.84 -11.99 -3.68
C GLY A 97 2.60 -10.72 -4.08
N VAL A 98 3.89 -10.62 -3.77
CA VAL A 98 4.74 -9.49 -4.17
C VAL A 98 4.95 -9.51 -5.66
N MET A 99 4.73 -8.37 -6.32
CA MET A 99 5.01 -8.23 -7.75
C MET A 99 6.37 -7.56 -7.97
N ARG A 100 7.21 -8.20 -8.77
CA ARG A 100 8.57 -7.75 -9.07
C ARG A 100 8.77 -7.55 -10.56
N ILE A 101 9.66 -6.61 -10.90
CA ILE A 101 10.02 -6.36 -12.30
C ILE A 101 10.92 -7.50 -12.79
N GLU A 102 10.65 -8.02 -13.98
CA GLU A 102 11.55 -8.95 -14.66
C GLU A 102 12.82 -8.22 -15.14
N GLU A 103 13.99 -8.84 -14.98
CA GLU A 103 15.28 -8.23 -15.33
C GLU A 103 15.33 -7.66 -16.75
N ARG A 104 14.77 -8.41 -17.70
CA ARG A 104 14.74 -8.02 -19.13
C ARG A 104 13.91 -6.78 -19.42
N ASP A 105 12.98 -6.42 -18.51
CA ASP A 105 12.02 -5.34 -18.73
C ASP A 105 12.31 -4.09 -17.87
N VAL A 106 13.40 -4.07 -17.09
CA VAL A 106 13.72 -2.98 -16.15
C VAL A 106 13.68 -1.59 -16.79
N GLU A 107 14.22 -1.45 -18.01
CA GLU A 107 14.24 -0.16 -18.72
C GLU A 107 12.84 0.34 -19.12
N ARG A 108 11.86 -0.56 -19.27
CA ARG A 108 10.47 -0.19 -19.58
C ARG A 108 9.75 0.44 -18.36
N PHE A 109 10.23 0.15 -17.16
CA PHE A 109 9.67 0.71 -15.91
C PHE A 109 10.31 2.05 -15.53
N VAL A 110 11.37 2.46 -16.22
CA VAL A 110 11.93 3.81 -16.04
C VAL A 110 10.83 4.81 -16.42
N ASP A 111 10.55 5.75 -15.51
CA ASP A 111 9.47 6.74 -15.57
C ASP A 111 8.02 6.20 -15.38
N ALA A 112 7.85 4.88 -15.21
CA ALA A 112 6.53 4.26 -15.01
C ALA A 112 6.13 4.11 -13.53
N LEU A 113 7.04 4.37 -12.59
CA LEU A 113 6.81 4.13 -11.16
C LEU A 113 6.82 5.41 -10.34
N ARG A 114 5.97 5.46 -9.31
CA ARG A 114 5.95 6.53 -8.32
C ARG A 114 5.84 6.01 -6.89
N TRP A 115 6.22 6.84 -5.95
CA TRP A 115 5.89 6.67 -4.55
C TRP A 115 4.42 6.98 -4.30
N PHE A 116 3.86 6.44 -3.22
CA PHE A 116 2.56 6.88 -2.72
C PHE A 116 2.68 8.27 -2.09
N ASP A 117 1.66 9.10 -2.30
CA ASP A 117 1.55 10.39 -1.63
C ASP A 117 1.13 10.21 -0.16
N VAL A 118 1.42 11.22 0.67
CA VAL A 118 1.02 11.25 2.10
C VAL A 118 -0.48 11.00 2.29
N GLU A 119 -1.32 11.56 1.42
CA GLU A 119 -2.78 11.41 1.53
C GLU A 119 -3.24 9.99 1.20
N GLU A 120 -2.58 9.31 0.25
CA GLU A 120 -2.83 7.91 -0.06
C GLU A 120 -2.39 7.01 1.11
N ILE A 121 -1.21 7.27 1.68
CA ILE A 121 -0.71 6.52 2.85
C ILE A 121 -1.63 6.73 4.05
N LYS A 122 -2.13 7.95 4.30
CA LYS A 122 -3.15 8.22 5.34
C LYS A 122 -4.39 7.35 5.14
N ALA A 123 -4.92 7.32 3.92
CA ALA A 123 -6.10 6.54 3.60
C ALA A 123 -5.88 5.04 3.82
N LEU A 124 -4.73 4.50 3.39
CA LEU A 124 -4.32 3.11 3.60
C LEU A 124 -4.13 2.74 5.08
N HIS A 125 -3.80 3.71 5.93
CA HIS A 125 -3.74 3.53 7.39
C HIS A 125 -5.10 3.69 8.08
N GLY A 126 -6.18 3.96 7.34
CA GLY A 126 -7.51 4.22 7.90
C GLY A 126 -7.58 5.53 8.72
N VAL A 127 -6.66 6.46 8.47
CA VAL A 127 -6.69 7.78 9.12
C VAL A 127 -7.87 8.57 8.58
N ARG A 128 -8.62 9.21 9.46
CA ARG A 128 -9.82 9.98 9.09
C ARG A 128 -9.50 11.05 8.03
N PRO A 129 -10.38 11.28 7.06
CA PRO A 129 -10.16 12.27 5.98
C PRO A 129 -10.00 13.71 6.50
N ASP A 130 -10.63 14.04 7.63
CA ASP A 130 -10.55 15.37 8.25
C ASP A 130 -9.26 15.59 9.07
N PHE A 131 -8.44 14.57 9.26
CA PHE A 131 -7.14 14.71 9.89
C PHE A 131 -6.15 15.38 8.94
N SER A 132 -5.44 16.39 9.44
CA SER A 132 -4.35 17.04 8.74
C SER A 132 -3.14 17.20 9.67
N PHE A 133 -1.95 17.06 9.10
CA PHE A 133 -0.73 17.45 9.81
C PHE A 133 -0.67 18.98 9.95
N ALA A 134 0.04 19.46 10.97
CA ALA A 134 0.28 20.90 11.08
C ALA A 134 0.93 21.44 9.80
N ALA A 135 0.56 22.66 9.38
CA ALA A 135 1.04 23.27 8.14
C ALA A 135 2.59 23.40 8.06
N SER A 136 3.26 23.40 9.20
CA SER A 136 4.73 23.39 9.29
C SER A 136 5.37 22.01 9.11
N THR A 137 4.56 20.94 9.00
CA THR A 137 5.07 19.56 8.87
C THR A 137 5.37 19.27 7.39
N SER A 138 6.62 18.94 7.08
CA SER A 138 6.99 18.54 5.72
C SER A 138 6.40 17.17 5.36
N ASN A 139 6.20 16.91 4.05
CA ASN A 139 5.72 15.60 3.55
C ASN A 139 6.59 14.45 4.07
N LYS A 140 7.90 14.61 4.05
CA LYS A 140 8.84 13.62 4.61
C LYS A 140 8.57 13.34 6.09
N LYS A 141 8.30 14.35 6.89
CA LYS A 141 7.98 14.17 8.31
C LYS A 141 6.62 13.51 8.50
N SER A 142 5.64 13.83 7.66
CA SER A 142 4.33 13.18 7.67
C SER A 142 4.44 11.69 7.37
N VAL A 143 5.18 11.32 6.32
CA VAL A 143 5.46 9.92 5.98
C VAL A 143 6.17 9.19 7.13
N PHE A 144 7.19 9.82 7.74
CA PHE A 144 7.88 9.27 8.91
C PHE A 144 6.91 8.99 10.08
N LEU A 145 5.99 9.92 10.35
CA LEU A 145 5.01 9.76 11.42
C LEU A 145 4.00 8.65 11.11
N LEU A 146 3.50 8.57 9.87
CA LEU A 146 2.61 7.50 9.43
C LEU A 146 3.29 6.14 9.50
N GLY A 147 4.51 6.01 9.03
CA GLY A 147 5.27 4.76 9.07
C GLY A 147 5.67 4.29 10.48
N ASN A 148 5.58 5.17 11.49
CA ASN A 148 5.70 4.80 12.91
C ASN A 148 4.33 4.64 13.59
N SER A 149 3.24 4.80 12.84
CA SER A 149 1.89 4.63 13.37
C SER A 149 1.41 3.19 13.16
N ILE A 150 0.22 2.92 13.64
CA ILE A 150 -0.47 1.65 13.46
C ILE A 150 -1.70 1.90 12.57
N SER A 151 -2.08 0.90 11.77
CA SER A 151 -3.32 0.99 10.98
C SER A 151 -4.53 1.09 11.90
N VAL A 152 -5.30 2.15 11.74
CA VAL A 152 -6.51 2.41 12.54
C VAL A 152 -7.56 1.33 12.30
N ASP A 153 -7.70 0.87 11.05
CA ASP A 153 -8.68 -0.16 10.70
C ASP A 153 -8.33 -1.50 11.34
N VAL A 154 -7.06 -1.91 11.31
CA VAL A 154 -6.60 -3.14 11.97
C VAL A 154 -6.84 -3.08 13.48
N VAL A 155 -6.52 -1.96 14.12
CA VAL A 155 -6.76 -1.80 15.57
C VAL A 155 -8.25 -1.82 15.90
N ARG A 156 -9.06 -1.20 15.05
CA ARG A 156 -10.52 -1.20 15.22
C ARG A 156 -11.07 -2.63 15.21
N GLU A 157 -10.65 -3.47 14.27
CA GLU A 157 -11.10 -4.86 14.18
C GLU A 157 -10.61 -5.69 15.39
N ILE A 158 -9.37 -5.54 15.80
CA ILE A 158 -8.83 -6.20 16.99
C ILE A 158 -9.65 -5.81 18.24
N LEU A 159 -9.97 -4.51 18.40
CA LEU A 159 -10.76 -4.04 19.53
C LEU A 159 -12.21 -4.55 19.49
N ARG A 160 -12.84 -4.58 18.30
CA ARG A 160 -14.17 -5.17 18.13
C ARG A 160 -14.18 -6.63 18.56
N PHE A 161 -13.20 -7.40 18.08
CA PHE A 161 -13.05 -8.79 18.48
C PHE A 161 -12.89 -8.92 20.00
N ALA A 162 -11.99 -8.17 20.62
CA ALA A 162 -11.73 -8.24 22.06
C ALA A 162 -12.94 -7.86 22.91
N VAL A 163 -13.75 -6.89 22.49
CA VAL A 163 -14.95 -6.45 23.22
C VAL A 163 -16.09 -7.47 23.07
N ASN A 164 -16.23 -8.09 21.91
CA ASN A 164 -17.29 -9.07 21.66
C ASN A 164 -16.97 -10.46 22.23
N ALA A 165 -15.71 -10.73 22.58
CA ALA A 165 -15.26 -11.98 23.17
C ALA A 165 -15.40 -12.05 24.70
N GLY A 166 -15.83 -10.97 25.38
CA GLY A 166 -16.06 -10.88 26.83
C GLY A 166 -17.53 -10.75 27.17
#